data_e2c5810b1e1951374bb3caf71f2d47ae
#
_entry.id   e2c5810b1e1951374bb3caf71f2d47ae
#
_cell.length_a   1.000
_cell.length_b   1.000
_cell.length_c   1.000
_cell.angle_alpha   90.00
_cell.angle_beta   90.00
_cell.angle_gamma   90.00
#
_symmetry.space_group_name_H-M   'P 1'
#
loop_
_entity.id
_entity.type
_entity.pdbx_description
1 polymer ?
#
loop_
_entity_poly.entity_id
_entity_poly.type
_entity_poly.pdbx_seq_one_letter_code
_entity_poly.pdbx_strand_id
1 'polypeptide(L)'
;MEQIFHEIKINTKGQGLYDFTNETVSWLNKQKINNGILNINILHTSASLVIQENADPDVLYDLKNFFDKIAPMDNKLYKHTTEGKDDMPAHIKAALTNNQITLSVKNKKLMLGTWQALYLFEHRIEKHTRALSHHLIGK
;
A
#
# COMPACT_ATOMS: atom_id res chain seq x y z
N MET A 1 -20.28 -19.29 3.90
CA MET A 1 -18.97 -18.63 3.82
C MET A 1 -18.55 -18.56 2.37
N GLU A 2 -18.29 -17.38 1.87
CA GLU A 2 -17.84 -17.15 0.49
C GLU A 2 -16.48 -16.50 0.50
N GLN A 3 -15.73 -16.63 -0.60
CA GLN A 3 -14.49 -15.91 -0.79
C GLN A 3 -14.39 -15.38 -2.23
N ILE A 4 -13.85 -14.18 -2.35
CA ILE A 4 -13.77 -13.46 -3.61
C ILE A 4 -12.36 -12.88 -3.73
N PHE A 5 -11.74 -13.07 -4.89
CA PHE A 5 -10.45 -12.48 -5.22
C PHE A 5 -10.63 -11.37 -6.26
N HIS A 6 -9.87 -10.32 -6.11
CA HIS A 6 -9.86 -9.21 -7.05
C HIS A 6 -8.48 -8.56 -7.08
N GLU A 7 -8.01 -8.22 -8.26
CA GLU A 7 -6.77 -7.50 -8.44
C GLU A 7 -7.05 -6.08 -8.91
N ILE A 8 -6.40 -5.11 -8.26
CA ILE A 8 -6.36 -3.73 -8.75
C ILE A 8 -4.94 -3.37 -9.15
N LYS A 9 -4.82 -2.46 -10.12
CA LYS A 9 -3.55 -1.91 -10.55
C LYS A 9 -3.50 -0.42 -10.28
N ILE A 10 -2.39 0.03 -9.70
CA ILE A 10 -2.16 1.43 -9.39
C ILE A 10 -0.94 1.90 -10.17
N ASN A 11 -1.13 2.93 -10.99
CA ASN A 11 -0.05 3.58 -11.72
C ASN A 11 0.58 4.64 -10.84
N THR A 12 1.87 4.53 -10.59
CA THR A 12 2.62 5.50 -9.80
C THR A 12 3.49 6.38 -10.70
N LYS A 13 3.77 7.60 -10.24
CA LYS A 13 4.60 8.59 -10.93
C LYS A 13 5.95 8.83 -10.25
N GLY A 14 6.31 7.97 -9.31
CA GLY A 14 7.51 8.09 -8.48
C GLY A 14 7.16 7.94 -7.01
N GLN A 15 8.11 8.24 -6.14
CA GLN A 15 7.98 8.10 -4.69
C GLN A 15 6.78 8.88 -4.14
N GLY A 16 6.06 8.27 -3.22
CA GLY A 16 4.95 8.90 -2.53
C GLY A 16 3.93 7.89 -2.05
N LEU A 17 2.87 8.42 -1.44
CA LEU A 17 1.75 7.64 -0.93
C LEU A 17 0.53 7.89 -1.83
N TYR A 18 -0.02 6.80 -2.35
CA TYR A 18 -1.13 6.81 -3.30
C TYR A 18 -2.35 6.22 -2.64
N ASP A 19 -3.38 7.04 -2.41
CA ASP A 19 -4.63 6.63 -1.77
C ASP A 19 -5.42 5.73 -2.72
N PHE A 20 -5.73 4.49 -2.31
CA PHE A 20 -6.56 3.55 -3.06
C PHE A 20 -7.83 3.14 -2.31
N THR A 21 -8.21 3.91 -1.30
CA THR A 21 -9.40 3.62 -0.47
C THR A 21 -10.66 3.55 -1.31
N ASN A 22 -10.87 4.53 -2.18
CA ASN A 22 -12.11 4.63 -2.98
C ASN A 22 -12.28 3.46 -3.95
N GLU A 23 -11.23 3.00 -4.60
CA GLU A 23 -11.27 1.84 -5.50
C GLU A 23 -11.65 0.57 -4.71
N THR A 24 -11.07 0.40 -3.54
CA THR A 24 -11.36 -0.74 -2.65
C THR A 24 -12.80 -0.72 -2.16
N VAL A 25 -13.26 0.44 -1.67
CA VAL A 25 -14.64 0.61 -1.18
C VAL A 25 -15.66 0.42 -2.30
N SER A 26 -15.41 0.98 -3.48
CA SER A 26 -16.28 0.84 -4.64
C SER A 26 -16.42 -0.62 -5.08
N TRP A 27 -15.33 -1.36 -5.08
CA TRP A 27 -15.36 -2.79 -5.37
C TRP A 27 -16.11 -3.57 -4.29
N LEU A 28 -15.83 -3.31 -3.00
CA LEU A 28 -16.46 -3.98 -1.87
C LEU A 28 -17.99 -3.82 -1.90
N ASN A 29 -18.47 -2.63 -2.20
CA ASN A 29 -19.91 -2.33 -2.24
C ASN A 29 -20.68 -3.14 -3.28
N LYS A 30 -19.99 -3.64 -4.31
CA LYS A 30 -20.59 -4.49 -5.35
C LYS A 30 -20.67 -5.97 -4.95
N GLN A 31 -20.03 -6.36 -3.85
CA GLN A 31 -19.99 -7.74 -3.41
C GLN A 31 -21.24 -8.09 -2.58
N LYS A 32 -21.55 -9.37 -2.49
CA LYS A 32 -22.70 -9.86 -1.69
C LYS A 32 -22.35 -10.06 -0.21
N ILE A 33 -21.07 -10.17 0.11
CA ILE A 33 -20.59 -10.40 1.48
C ILE A 33 -20.84 -9.16 2.33
N ASN A 34 -21.55 -9.34 3.43
CA ASN A 34 -21.89 -8.26 4.36
C ASN A 34 -20.87 -8.12 5.50
N ASN A 35 -20.42 -9.25 6.02
CA ASN A 35 -19.50 -9.29 7.16
C ASN A 35 -18.38 -10.28 6.87
N GLY A 36 -17.15 -9.89 7.18
CA GLY A 36 -16.00 -10.72 6.91
C GLY A 36 -14.67 -10.02 7.11
N ILE A 37 -13.68 -10.52 6.42
CA ILE A 37 -12.32 -10.00 6.46
C ILE A 37 -11.87 -9.74 5.02
N LEU A 38 -11.30 -8.56 4.81
CA LEU A 38 -10.61 -8.20 3.58
C LEU A 38 -9.11 -8.21 3.85
N ASN A 39 -8.39 -9.08 3.14
CA ASN A 39 -6.93 -9.06 3.11
C ASN A 39 -6.45 -8.44 1.80
N ILE A 40 -5.51 -7.52 1.88
CA ILE A 40 -4.92 -6.84 0.73
C ILE A 40 -3.43 -7.12 0.74
N ASN A 41 -2.90 -7.66 -0.35
CA ASN A 41 -1.47 -7.92 -0.53
C ASN A 41 -0.93 -7.09 -1.68
N ILE A 42 0.26 -6.52 -1.49
CA ILE A 42 1.02 -5.98 -2.62
C ILE A 42 1.88 -7.08 -3.22
N LEU A 43 1.92 -7.16 -4.54
CA LEU A 43 2.63 -8.22 -5.27
C LEU A 43 3.99 -7.74 -5.79
N HIS A 44 4.68 -6.93 -4.99
CA HIS A 44 5.97 -6.29 -5.33
C HIS A 44 6.87 -6.20 -4.10
N THR A 45 8.16 -6.00 -4.34
CA THR A 45 9.19 -5.91 -3.29
C THR A 45 9.81 -4.52 -3.14
N SER A 46 9.39 -3.54 -3.95
CA SER A 46 9.90 -2.16 -3.92
C SER A 46 8.81 -1.10 -3.72
N ALA A 47 7.66 -1.53 -3.26
CA ALA A 47 6.55 -0.71 -2.79
C ALA A 47 5.85 -1.47 -1.67
N SER A 48 5.04 -0.79 -0.86
CA SER A 48 4.40 -1.38 0.32
C SER A 48 3.04 -0.77 0.58
N LEU A 49 2.40 -1.20 1.67
CA LEU A 49 1.07 -0.74 2.06
C LEU A 49 1.13 -0.11 3.45
N VAL A 50 0.38 0.96 3.65
CA VAL A 50 0.18 1.56 4.97
C VAL A 50 -1.25 2.05 5.12
N ILE A 51 -1.74 2.04 6.36
CA ILE A 51 -2.93 2.77 6.76
C ILE A 51 -2.44 4.02 7.49
N GLN A 52 -2.86 5.19 7.04
CA GLN A 52 -2.37 6.45 7.59
C GLN A 52 -3.41 7.54 7.44
N GLU A 53 -3.15 8.67 8.08
CA GLU A 53 -4.02 9.85 8.07
C GLU A 53 -4.21 10.41 6.67
N ASN A 54 -5.46 10.80 6.35
CA ASN A 54 -5.86 11.32 5.04
C ASN A 54 -6.24 12.82 5.07
N ALA A 55 -6.10 13.49 6.21
CA ALA A 55 -6.57 14.88 6.37
C ALA A 55 -5.46 15.91 6.14
N ASP A 56 -4.32 15.75 6.81
CA ASP A 56 -3.19 16.65 6.71
C ASP A 56 -2.10 16.04 5.78
N PRO A 57 -1.88 16.66 4.60
CA PRO A 57 -0.85 16.15 3.66
C PRO A 57 0.57 16.20 4.22
N ASP A 58 0.83 17.00 5.27
CA ASP A 58 2.13 17.07 5.91
C ASP A 58 2.52 15.76 6.59
N VAL A 59 1.55 14.97 7.05
CA VAL A 59 1.82 13.62 7.59
C VAL A 59 2.48 12.74 6.55
N LEU A 60 1.97 12.70 5.33
CA LEU A 60 2.52 11.90 4.23
C LEU A 60 3.89 12.42 3.78
N TYR A 61 4.04 13.72 3.75
CA TYR A 61 5.32 14.38 3.43
C TYR A 61 6.41 14.02 4.45
N ASP A 62 6.10 14.11 5.74
CA ASP A 62 7.04 13.80 6.81
C ASP A 62 7.40 12.32 6.86
N LEU A 63 6.43 11.42 6.60
CA LEU A 63 6.68 9.99 6.50
C LEU A 63 7.66 9.67 5.37
N LYS A 64 7.42 10.21 4.19
CA LYS A 64 8.33 10.01 3.05
C LYS A 64 9.74 10.47 3.38
N ASN A 65 9.88 11.66 3.95
CA ASN A 65 11.19 12.22 4.29
C ASN A 65 11.89 11.42 5.40
N PHE A 66 11.14 10.93 6.38
CA PHE A 66 11.70 10.06 7.43
C PHE A 66 12.30 8.79 6.83
N PHE A 67 11.56 8.11 5.95
CA PHE A 67 12.04 6.89 5.32
C PHE A 67 13.22 7.13 4.38
N ASP A 68 13.27 8.26 3.69
CA ASP A 68 14.42 8.65 2.88
C ASP A 68 15.68 8.83 3.73
N LYS A 69 15.54 9.29 4.97
CA LYS A 69 16.68 9.43 5.89
C LYS A 69 17.21 8.11 6.41
N ILE A 70 16.32 7.16 6.76
CA ILE A 70 16.75 5.89 7.33
C ILE A 70 17.24 4.90 6.27
N ALA A 71 16.82 5.07 5.02
CA ALA A 71 17.29 4.27 3.89
C ALA A 71 17.75 5.20 2.75
N PRO A 72 18.93 5.83 2.88
CA PRO A 72 19.41 6.80 1.91
C PRO A 72 19.85 6.16 0.60
N MET A 73 19.73 6.91 -0.50
CA MET A 73 20.16 6.49 -1.84
C MET A 73 21.66 6.70 -2.03
N ASP A 74 22.46 5.91 -1.33
CA ASP A 74 23.92 5.95 -1.40
C ASP A 74 24.46 4.54 -1.72
N ASN A 75 24.93 4.36 -2.95
CA ASN A 75 25.46 3.07 -3.43
C ASN A 75 26.65 2.55 -2.60
N LYS A 76 27.35 3.42 -1.87
CA LYS A 76 28.45 3.02 -0.99
C LYS A 76 27.98 2.19 0.20
N LEU A 77 26.70 2.29 0.56
CA LEU A 77 26.12 1.57 1.70
C LEU A 77 25.64 0.16 1.36
N TYR A 78 25.50 -0.16 0.06
CA TYR A 78 24.80 -1.38 -0.37
C TYR A 78 25.63 -2.19 -1.39
N LYS A 79 25.31 -3.49 -1.48
CA LYS A 79 25.83 -4.38 -2.51
C LYS A 79 24.90 -4.43 -3.74
N HIS A 80 23.58 -4.34 -3.53
CA HIS A 80 22.58 -4.35 -4.58
C HIS A 80 22.47 -2.95 -5.20
N THR A 81 23.17 -2.71 -6.30
CA THR A 81 23.29 -1.38 -6.90
C THR A 81 23.03 -1.33 -8.41
N THR A 82 22.75 -2.48 -9.05
CA THR A 82 22.67 -2.58 -10.52
C THR A 82 21.33 -2.11 -11.10
N GLU A 83 20.29 -1.97 -10.27
CA GLU A 83 18.95 -1.58 -10.71
C GLU A 83 18.60 -0.12 -10.35
N GLY A 84 19.60 0.69 -10.09
CA GLY A 84 19.45 2.08 -9.68
C GLY A 84 19.73 2.29 -8.19
N LYS A 85 20.16 3.49 -7.84
CA LYS A 85 20.49 3.83 -6.44
C LYS A 85 19.28 3.85 -5.50
N ASP A 86 18.08 3.91 -6.05
CA ASP A 86 16.83 3.92 -5.28
C ASP A 86 16.29 2.51 -5.00
N ASP A 87 16.82 1.45 -5.65
CA ASP A 87 16.21 0.12 -5.56
C ASP A 87 16.48 -0.55 -4.22
N MET A 88 17.73 -0.61 -3.73
CA MET A 88 18.00 -1.20 -2.42
C MET A 88 17.32 -0.41 -1.28
N PRO A 89 17.36 0.92 -1.24
CA PRO A 89 16.53 1.69 -0.31
C PRO A 89 15.04 1.35 -0.38
N ALA A 90 14.50 1.13 -1.58
CA ALA A 90 13.10 0.72 -1.76
C ALA A 90 12.81 -0.62 -1.10
N HIS A 91 13.69 -1.61 -1.24
CA HIS A 91 13.56 -2.91 -0.57
C HIS A 91 13.59 -2.78 0.95
N ILE A 92 14.45 -1.93 1.49
CA ILE A 92 14.53 -1.68 2.93
C ILE A 92 13.22 -1.05 3.43
N LYS A 93 12.74 -0.03 2.76
CA LYS A 93 11.47 0.64 3.12
C LYS A 93 10.29 -0.33 3.07
N ALA A 94 10.23 -1.17 2.04
CA ALA A 94 9.19 -2.18 1.91
C ALA A 94 9.27 -3.23 3.02
N ALA A 95 10.47 -3.61 3.46
CA ALA A 95 10.68 -4.54 4.56
C ALA A 95 10.29 -3.95 5.93
N LEU A 96 10.36 -2.63 6.09
CA LEU A 96 10.04 -1.93 7.33
C LEU A 96 8.56 -1.54 7.45
N THR A 97 7.83 -1.58 6.37
CA THR A 97 6.40 -1.27 6.33
C THR A 97 5.58 -2.53 6.07
N ASN A 98 4.36 -2.43 5.58
CA ASN A 98 3.52 -3.60 5.43
C ASN A 98 3.46 -4.06 3.97
N ASN A 99 3.57 -5.37 3.74
CA ASN A 99 3.28 -5.97 2.45
C ASN A 99 1.85 -6.51 2.35
N GLN A 100 1.13 -6.54 3.48
CA GLN A 100 -0.27 -6.89 3.52
C GLN A 100 -0.99 -6.08 4.59
N ILE A 101 -2.29 -5.88 4.39
CA ILE A 101 -3.20 -5.25 5.34
C ILE A 101 -4.43 -6.13 5.46
N THR A 102 -4.87 -6.37 6.69
CA THR A 102 -6.11 -7.10 6.95
C THR A 102 -7.08 -6.18 7.69
N LEU A 103 -8.29 -6.07 7.16
CA LEU A 103 -9.36 -5.23 7.70
C LEU A 103 -10.62 -6.03 7.90
N SER A 104 -11.33 -5.74 8.99
CA SER A 104 -12.69 -6.25 9.17
C SER A 104 -13.66 -5.52 8.23
N VAL A 105 -14.63 -6.26 7.73
CA VAL A 105 -15.78 -5.74 6.99
C VAL A 105 -17.03 -6.01 7.83
N LYS A 106 -17.78 -4.95 8.12
CA LYS A 106 -19.04 -5.04 8.88
C LYS A 106 -20.13 -4.27 8.15
N ASN A 107 -21.23 -4.93 7.85
CA ASN A 107 -22.35 -4.33 7.11
C ASN A 107 -21.88 -3.66 5.80
N LYS A 108 -21.06 -4.36 5.02
CA LYS A 108 -20.43 -3.88 3.78
C LYS A 108 -19.50 -2.68 3.93
N LYS A 109 -19.10 -2.34 5.14
CA LYS A 109 -18.18 -1.21 5.38
C LYS A 109 -16.85 -1.73 5.88
N LEU A 110 -15.76 -1.19 5.33
CA LEU A 110 -14.43 -1.36 5.90
C LEU A 110 -14.38 -0.67 7.27
N MET A 111 -13.84 -1.39 8.24
CA MET A 111 -13.64 -0.85 9.58
C MET A 111 -12.39 0.04 9.59
N LEU A 112 -12.55 1.24 9.06
CA LEU A 112 -11.55 2.31 9.06
C LEU A 112 -12.05 3.46 9.92
N GLY A 113 -11.15 4.08 10.68
CA GLY A 113 -11.43 5.33 11.37
C GLY A 113 -11.66 6.48 10.39
N THR A 114 -12.24 7.57 10.87
CA THR A 114 -12.58 8.76 10.04
C THR A 114 -11.37 9.31 9.28
N TRP A 115 -10.21 9.29 9.93
CA TRP A 115 -8.97 9.86 9.37
C TRP A 115 -8.05 8.82 8.73
N GLN A 116 -8.45 7.55 8.69
CA GLN A 116 -7.65 6.48 8.10
C GLN A 116 -7.95 6.31 6.62
N ALA A 117 -6.91 6.13 5.82
CA ALA A 117 -7.02 5.73 4.43
C ALA A 117 -5.99 4.64 4.12
N LEU A 118 -6.24 3.91 3.04
CA LEU A 118 -5.37 2.88 2.51
C LEU A 118 -4.42 3.51 1.50
N TYR A 119 -3.12 3.39 1.73
CA TYR A 119 -2.10 3.93 0.83
C TYR A 119 -1.18 2.85 0.29
N LEU A 120 -0.90 2.95 -1.00
CA LEU A 120 0.28 2.33 -1.59
C LEU A 120 1.46 3.29 -1.38
N PHE A 121 2.51 2.80 -0.74
CA PHE A 121 3.75 3.55 -0.52
C PHE A 121 4.76 3.16 -1.60
N GLU A 122 4.89 4.01 -2.64
CA GLU A 122 5.85 3.80 -3.72
C GLU A 122 7.22 4.28 -3.31
N HIS A 123 8.21 3.38 -3.39
CA HIS A 123 9.57 3.69 -2.95
C HIS A 123 10.56 3.91 -4.11
N ARG A 124 10.13 3.64 -5.37
CA ARG A 124 10.95 3.89 -6.56
C ARG A 124 10.73 5.30 -7.09
N ILE A 125 11.79 5.87 -7.71
CA ILE A 125 11.73 7.21 -8.32
C ILE A 125 10.98 7.17 -9.65
N GLU A 126 11.18 6.12 -10.46
CA GLU A 126 10.53 5.97 -11.75
C GLU A 126 9.07 5.53 -11.60
N LYS A 127 8.27 5.83 -12.60
CA LYS A 127 6.87 5.37 -12.67
C LYS A 127 6.79 3.85 -12.76
N HIS A 128 5.80 3.29 -12.10
CA HIS A 128 5.52 1.85 -12.09
C HIS A 128 4.02 1.59 -12.18
N THR A 129 3.67 0.37 -12.56
CA THR A 129 2.32 -0.16 -12.36
C THR A 129 2.40 -1.21 -11.26
N ARG A 130 1.68 -0.97 -10.16
CA ARG A 130 1.68 -1.86 -8.99
C ARG A 130 0.39 -2.66 -8.93
N ALA A 131 0.51 -3.96 -8.72
CA ALA A 131 -0.63 -4.87 -8.58
C ALA A 131 -0.89 -5.16 -7.10
N LEU A 132 -2.15 -5.01 -6.68
CA LEU A 132 -2.62 -5.35 -5.35
C LEU A 132 -3.69 -6.43 -5.47
N SER A 133 -3.57 -7.47 -4.65
CA SER A 133 -4.56 -8.55 -4.57
C SER A 133 -5.47 -8.31 -3.38
N HIS A 134 -6.79 -8.27 -3.63
CA HIS A 134 -7.83 -8.22 -2.62
C HIS A 134 -8.41 -9.61 -2.43
N HIS A 135 -8.46 -10.09 -1.20
CA HIS A 135 -9.10 -11.35 -0.85
C HIS A 135 -10.15 -11.08 0.23
N LEU A 136 -11.41 -11.15 -0.15
CA LEU A 136 -12.55 -10.98 0.75
C LEU A 136 -13.12 -12.36 1.11
N ILE A 137 -13.25 -12.64 2.40
CA ILE A 137 -13.87 -13.85 2.90
C ILE A 137 -14.92 -13.49 3.96
N GLY A 138 -16.11 -14.09 3.86
CA GLY A 138 -17.18 -13.78 4.79
C GLY A 138 -18.55 -14.28 4.33
N LYS A 139 -19.60 -13.64 4.80
CA LYS A 139 -21.00 -13.97 4.48
C LYS A 139 -21.90 -12.72 4.50
#